data_6cf4defa76f6975ee730aa892a58f172
#
_entry.id   6cf4defa76f6975ee730aa892a58f172
#
_cell.length_a   1.000
_cell.length_b   1.000
_cell.length_c   1.000
_cell.angle_alpha   90.00
_cell.angle_beta   90.00
_cell.angle_gamma   90.00
#
_symmetry.space_group_name_H-M   'P 1'
#
loop_
_entity.id
_entity.type
_entity.pdbx_description
1 polymer ?
#
loop_
_entity_poly.entity_id
_entity_poly.type
_entity_poly.pdbx_seq_one_letter_code
_entity_poly.pdbx_strand_id
1 'polypeptide(L)'
;MKDPLPPKREALGTTALLACGVVLSGCALPSLGTDDWFPSLPGFSKVTSSAPADALAQATPPAQATPAAPPPPTLSMEDNCPTVDIRQGAGTLAEGTKGQPTSANDVRYQLTFTQVARQCALTGQTIKMRVGVQGRAVAGPAGAPSQVEVPLRYAVVREGPEPITVTTKFKRIALDLPPGNLNALFTDIEADLTFPLPPIDQLPAYVVYVGFDAIGDRTERRPPAKKGKAK
;
A
#
# COMPACT_ATOMS: atom_id res chain seq x y z
N MET A 1 0.94 58.66 -20.68
CA MET A 1 -0.28 58.54 -19.86
C MET A 1 -0.02 57.44 -18.86
N LYS A 2 0.07 57.80 -17.58
CA LYS A 2 0.38 56.89 -16.45
C LYS A 2 -0.93 56.53 -15.78
N ASP A 3 -1.29 55.24 -15.74
CA ASP A 3 -2.43 54.77 -14.96
C ASP A 3 -2.01 54.49 -13.51
N PRO A 4 -2.80 54.89 -12.50
CA PRO A 4 -2.44 54.75 -11.10
C PRO A 4 -2.82 53.39 -10.52
N LEU A 5 -1.96 52.89 -9.63
CA LEU A 5 -2.13 51.71 -8.79
C LEU A 5 -3.28 51.89 -7.77
N PRO A 6 -4.05 50.81 -7.45
CA PRO A 6 -5.04 50.85 -6.38
C PRO A 6 -4.41 50.66 -5.00
N PRO A 7 -5.05 51.18 -3.91
CA PRO A 7 -4.48 51.27 -2.58
C PRO A 7 -4.54 49.94 -1.81
N LYS A 8 -3.47 49.71 -1.01
CA LYS A 8 -3.41 48.72 0.07
C LYS A 8 -4.50 49.02 1.12
N ARG A 9 -5.31 48.04 1.43
CA ARG A 9 -6.15 48.00 2.62
C ARG A 9 -5.44 47.22 3.73
N GLU A 10 -4.94 47.92 4.71
CA GLU A 10 -4.60 47.41 6.03
C GLU A 10 -5.88 47.21 6.82
N ALA A 11 -6.12 45.99 7.31
CA ALA A 11 -7.15 45.75 8.30
C ALA A 11 -6.49 45.27 9.59
N LEU A 12 -6.41 46.23 10.55
CA LEU A 12 -6.26 45.91 11.97
C LEU A 12 -7.51 45.15 12.44
N GLY A 13 -7.33 44.08 13.13
CA GLY A 13 -8.45 43.30 13.71
C GLY A 13 -7.99 42.43 14.88
N THR A 14 -7.84 43.09 16.04
CA THR A 14 -8.30 42.72 17.38
C THR A 14 -8.05 41.29 17.89
N THR A 15 -7.10 41.18 18.78
CA THR A 15 -6.83 40.15 19.78
C THR A 15 -8.07 39.89 20.66
N ALA A 16 -8.57 38.66 20.68
CA ALA A 16 -9.48 38.15 21.72
C ALA A 16 -8.84 36.96 22.40
N LEU A 17 -8.26 37.21 23.59
CA LEU A 17 -7.89 36.17 24.56
C LEU A 17 -9.18 35.60 25.17
N LEU A 18 -9.44 34.32 24.96
CA LEU A 18 -10.40 33.55 25.71
C LEU A 18 -9.63 32.42 26.42
N ALA A 19 -9.41 32.66 27.72
CA ALA A 19 -9.01 31.63 28.67
C ALA A 19 -10.17 30.68 28.88
N CYS A 20 -10.01 29.41 28.56
CA CYS A 20 -10.98 28.34 28.91
C CYS A 20 -10.28 27.30 29.76
N GLY A 21 -10.79 27.21 31.01
CA GLY A 21 -10.26 26.39 32.08
C GLY A 21 -10.33 24.88 31.77
N VAL A 22 -9.28 24.20 32.23
CA VAL A 22 -9.16 22.76 32.24
C VAL A 22 -10.03 22.19 33.37
N VAL A 23 -11.12 21.53 33.03
CA VAL A 23 -11.85 20.65 33.93
C VAL A 23 -11.44 19.22 33.60
N LEU A 24 -10.59 18.62 34.45
CA LEU A 24 -10.33 17.18 34.45
C LEU A 24 -11.57 16.45 34.98
N SER A 25 -12.42 15.99 34.11
CA SER A 25 -13.42 14.97 34.47
C SER A 25 -12.88 13.63 34.00
N GLY A 26 -12.52 12.79 34.96
CA GLY A 26 -12.17 11.39 34.73
C GLY A 26 -13.37 10.62 34.19
N CYS A 27 -13.33 10.23 32.92
CA CYS A 27 -14.22 9.22 32.35
C CYS A 27 -13.58 7.85 32.58
N ALA A 28 -14.16 7.09 33.51
CA ALA A 28 -13.95 5.64 33.59
C ALA A 28 -14.47 5.03 32.28
N LEU A 29 -13.58 4.44 31.49
CA LEU A 29 -13.94 3.67 30.31
C LEU A 29 -14.58 2.36 30.79
N PRO A 30 -15.80 2.01 30.36
CA PRO A 30 -16.29 0.66 30.53
C PRO A 30 -15.41 -0.28 29.70
N SER A 31 -14.91 -1.34 30.30
CA SER A 31 -14.25 -2.44 29.60
C SER A 31 -15.25 -3.08 28.66
N LEU A 32 -15.19 -2.73 27.39
CA LEU A 32 -15.87 -3.45 26.33
C LEU A 32 -15.21 -4.82 26.20
N GLY A 33 -15.93 -5.86 26.62
CA GLY A 33 -15.55 -7.24 26.38
C GLY A 33 -15.28 -7.44 24.89
N THR A 34 -14.14 -8.03 24.59
CA THR A 34 -13.63 -8.27 23.23
C THR A 34 -14.21 -9.52 22.56
N ASP A 35 -15.40 -9.97 22.97
CA ASP A 35 -15.85 -11.33 22.64
C ASP A 35 -16.89 -11.45 21.50
N ASP A 36 -17.37 -10.34 20.89
CA ASP A 36 -18.49 -10.43 19.95
C ASP A 36 -18.33 -9.78 18.55
N TRP A 37 -17.08 -9.54 18.08
CA TRP A 37 -16.92 -8.90 16.75
C TRP A 37 -16.68 -9.87 15.59
N PHE A 38 -16.45 -11.18 15.85
CA PHE A 38 -16.23 -12.15 14.76
C PHE A 38 -17.45 -13.06 14.59
N PRO A 39 -18.10 -13.09 13.40
CA PRO A 39 -19.08 -14.11 13.10
C PRO A 39 -18.40 -15.49 13.13
N SER A 40 -18.97 -16.40 13.89
CA SER A 40 -18.49 -17.78 14.05
C SER A 40 -18.41 -18.49 12.72
N LEU A 41 -17.20 -18.75 12.24
CA LEU A 41 -16.98 -19.66 11.10
C LEU A 41 -17.17 -21.10 11.58
N PRO A 42 -17.97 -21.94 10.90
CA PRO A 42 -18.14 -23.35 11.26
C PRO A 42 -16.84 -24.11 10.99
N GLY A 43 -16.22 -24.65 12.01
CA GLY A 43 -15.06 -25.53 11.89
C GLY A 43 -13.94 -25.38 12.93
N PHE A 44 -14.03 -24.44 13.85
CA PHE A 44 -13.06 -24.36 14.96
C PHE A 44 -13.66 -24.86 16.25
N SER A 45 -13.34 -26.11 16.63
CA SER A 45 -13.70 -26.68 17.92
C SER A 45 -12.88 -26.02 19.03
N LYS A 46 -13.57 -25.42 19.98
CA LYS A 46 -13.01 -24.88 21.22
C LYS A 46 -12.38 -26.02 22.00
N VAL A 47 -11.06 -26.07 22.10
CA VAL A 47 -10.34 -27.03 22.94
C VAL A 47 -10.44 -26.51 24.38
N THR A 48 -11.41 -27.01 25.13
CA THR A 48 -11.45 -26.87 26.57
C THR A 48 -10.47 -27.85 27.18
N SER A 49 -9.34 -27.34 27.68
CA SER A 49 -8.39 -28.13 28.45
C SER A 49 -8.90 -28.23 29.91
N SER A 50 -9.59 -29.29 30.22
CA SER A 50 -9.84 -29.72 31.61
C SER A 50 -8.74 -30.71 32.02
N ALA A 51 -7.83 -30.26 32.86
CA ALA A 51 -6.85 -31.11 33.50
C ALA A 51 -7.48 -31.77 34.73
N PRO A 52 -7.41 -33.10 34.91
CA PRO A 52 -7.66 -33.75 36.16
C PRO A 52 -6.43 -33.65 37.07
N ALA A 53 -6.61 -33.15 38.28
CA ALA A 53 -5.64 -33.28 39.36
C ALA A 53 -5.71 -34.73 39.86
N ASP A 54 -4.56 -35.38 39.96
CA ASP A 54 -4.13 -36.44 40.86
C ASP A 54 -3.26 -37.47 40.12
N ALA A 55 -1.95 -37.35 40.29
CA ALA A 55 -0.99 -38.45 40.33
C ALA A 55 0.34 -37.94 40.89
N LEU A 56 0.52 -38.03 42.18
CA LEU A 56 1.82 -38.01 42.83
C LEU A 56 2.61 -39.27 42.42
N ALA A 57 3.45 -39.19 41.39
CA ALA A 57 4.42 -40.20 41.05
C ALA A 57 5.81 -39.58 41.12
N GLN A 58 6.68 -40.22 41.90
CA GLN A 58 8.07 -39.88 42.20
C GLN A 58 8.87 -39.59 40.93
N ALA A 59 9.30 -38.37 40.78
CA ALA A 59 10.20 -37.97 39.70
C ALA A 59 11.67 -38.15 40.12
N THR A 60 12.35 -39.06 39.45
CA THR A 60 13.82 -39.15 39.40
C THR A 60 14.35 -37.80 38.91
N PRO A 61 15.45 -37.24 39.48
CA PRO A 61 15.98 -35.97 38.97
C PRO A 61 16.41 -36.13 37.53
N PRO A 62 15.92 -35.27 36.62
CA PRO A 62 16.42 -35.29 35.22
C PRO A 62 17.86 -34.83 35.21
N ALA A 63 18.71 -35.58 34.49
CA ALA A 63 20.06 -35.20 34.17
C ALA A 63 20.06 -33.78 33.58
N GLN A 64 20.91 -32.90 34.10
CA GLN A 64 21.06 -31.51 33.64
C GLN A 64 21.42 -31.55 32.15
N ALA A 65 20.41 -31.25 31.30
CA ALA A 65 20.65 -30.98 29.91
C ALA A 65 21.53 -29.73 29.81
N THR A 66 22.69 -29.87 29.24
CA THR A 66 23.58 -28.76 28.87
C THR A 66 22.72 -27.73 28.08
N PRO A 67 22.75 -26.42 28.43
CA PRO A 67 22.02 -25.43 27.66
C PRO A 67 22.44 -25.49 26.20
N ALA A 68 21.54 -25.89 25.32
CA ALA A 68 21.79 -25.81 23.88
C ALA A 68 22.11 -24.35 23.54
N ALA A 69 23.22 -24.15 22.79
CA ALA A 69 23.58 -22.85 22.29
C ALA A 69 22.34 -22.23 21.58
N PRO A 70 22.07 -20.92 21.78
CA PRO A 70 20.95 -20.28 21.10
C PRO A 70 21.12 -20.51 19.59
N PRO A 71 20.03 -20.86 18.88
CA PRO A 71 20.08 -21.00 17.42
C PRO A 71 20.62 -19.70 16.81
N PRO A 72 21.42 -19.79 15.73
CA PRO A 72 21.90 -18.59 15.04
C PRO A 72 20.69 -17.74 14.64
N PRO A 73 20.80 -16.39 14.69
CA PRO A 73 19.70 -15.51 14.34
C PRO A 73 19.26 -15.82 12.91
N THR A 74 18.11 -16.43 12.77
CA THR A 74 17.45 -16.61 11.48
C THR A 74 16.92 -15.26 11.06
N LEU A 75 17.27 -14.84 9.83
CA LEU A 75 16.80 -13.59 9.25
C LEU A 75 15.27 -13.64 9.18
N SER A 76 14.58 -12.90 10.08
CA SER A 76 13.14 -12.75 10.00
C SER A 76 12.82 -11.86 8.80
N MET A 77 12.12 -12.41 7.80
CA MET A 77 11.66 -11.63 6.65
C MET A 77 10.49 -10.70 6.99
N GLU A 78 9.84 -10.86 8.14
CA GLU A 78 8.80 -9.95 8.58
C GLU A 78 9.39 -8.58 8.94
N ASP A 79 10.52 -8.57 9.67
CA ASP A 79 11.19 -7.34 10.09
C ASP A 79 12.04 -6.71 8.98
N ASN A 80 12.47 -7.51 8.02
CA ASN A 80 13.38 -7.10 6.95
C ASN A 80 12.71 -7.02 5.58
N CYS A 81 11.39 -6.99 5.52
CA CYS A 81 10.64 -6.83 4.27
C CYS A 81 10.73 -5.39 3.77
N PRO A 82 11.18 -5.14 2.52
CA PRO A 82 11.21 -3.80 1.94
C PRO A 82 9.88 -3.07 2.04
N THR A 83 9.91 -1.76 2.25
CA THR A 83 8.70 -0.94 2.32
C THR A 83 7.98 -0.88 0.99
N VAL A 84 6.67 -0.62 1.03
CA VAL A 84 5.85 -0.33 -0.15
C VAL A 84 5.33 1.07 -0.03
N ASP A 85 5.64 1.89 -1.05
CA ASP A 85 5.20 3.27 -1.12
C ASP A 85 4.50 3.57 -2.43
N ILE A 86 3.56 4.52 -2.38
CA ILE A 86 2.93 5.04 -3.59
C ILE A 86 3.89 6.06 -4.21
N ARG A 87 4.28 5.81 -5.47
CA ARG A 87 5.19 6.72 -6.19
C ARG A 87 4.62 8.12 -6.26
N GLN A 88 5.41 9.10 -5.82
CA GLN A 88 5.02 10.50 -5.89
C GLN A 88 4.64 10.89 -7.33
N GLY A 89 3.49 11.55 -7.48
CA GLY A 89 2.94 11.93 -8.78
C GLY A 89 2.19 10.80 -9.51
N ALA A 90 2.23 9.56 -9.02
CA ALA A 90 1.53 8.42 -9.61
C ALA A 90 0.44 7.83 -8.69
N GLY A 91 0.11 8.51 -7.60
CA GLY A 91 -0.93 8.09 -6.64
C GLY A 91 -2.35 8.36 -7.11
N THR A 92 -2.50 9.16 -8.15
CA THR A 92 -3.79 9.52 -8.75
C THR A 92 -3.64 9.53 -10.27
N LEU A 93 -4.64 9.00 -10.98
CA LEU A 93 -4.75 9.07 -12.43
C LEU A 93 -6.13 9.63 -12.78
N ALA A 94 -6.16 10.75 -13.51
CA ALA A 94 -7.38 11.29 -14.08
C ALA A 94 -7.36 11.08 -15.60
N GLU A 95 -8.48 10.61 -16.16
CA GLU A 95 -8.66 10.41 -17.59
C GLU A 95 -9.77 11.34 -18.09
N GLY A 96 -9.46 12.09 -19.14
CA GLY A 96 -10.37 13.00 -19.80
C GLY A 96 -10.95 12.41 -21.09
N THR A 97 -11.76 13.18 -21.79
CA THR A 97 -12.39 12.77 -23.06
C THR A 97 -11.39 12.53 -24.18
N LYS A 98 -10.23 13.18 -24.13
CA LYS A 98 -9.15 13.10 -25.13
C LYS A 98 -7.79 12.72 -24.53
N GLY A 99 -7.78 11.94 -23.47
CA GLY A 99 -6.59 11.58 -22.68
C GLY A 99 -6.51 12.40 -21.39
N GLN A 100 -5.35 13.00 -21.08
CA GLN A 100 -5.23 13.77 -19.85
C GLN A 100 -6.20 14.96 -19.84
N PRO A 101 -7.00 15.15 -18.76
CA PRO A 101 -8.00 16.21 -18.74
C PRO A 101 -7.35 17.59 -18.68
N THR A 102 -7.94 18.54 -19.43
CA THR A 102 -7.48 19.94 -19.47
C THR A 102 -8.26 20.85 -18.51
N SER A 103 -9.39 20.38 -18.00
CA SER A 103 -10.22 21.07 -17.02
C SER A 103 -10.98 20.06 -16.15
N ALA A 104 -11.53 20.51 -15.02
CA ALA A 104 -12.31 19.66 -14.14
C ALA A 104 -13.56 19.08 -14.84
N ASN A 105 -14.17 19.83 -15.77
CA ASN A 105 -15.36 19.39 -16.52
C ASN A 105 -15.05 18.35 -17.60
N ASP A 106 -13.77 18.19 -17.98
CA ASP A 106 -13.33 17.22 -18.97
C ASP A 106 -13.02 15.83 -18.37
N VAL A 107 -13.00 15.74 -17.05
CA VAL A 107 -12.69 14.48 -16.36
C VAL A 107 -13.81 13.46 -16.58
N ARG A 108 -13.47 12.30 -17.14
CA ARG A 108 -14.34 11.15 -17.28
C ARG A 108 -14.35 10.29 -16.03
N TYR A 109 -13.17 9.98 -15.49
CA TYR A 109 -13.00 9.27 -14.23
C TYR A 109 -11.64 9.58 -13.62
N GLN A 110 -11.54 9.33 -12.32
CA GLN A 110 -10.31 9.47 -11.55
C GLN A 110 -10.07 8.22 -10.73
N LEU A 111 -8.85 7.71 -10.76
CA LEU A 111 -8.36 6.60 -9.95
C LEU A 111 -7.53 7.14 -8.79
N THR A 112 -7.66 6.53 -7.61
CA THR A 112 -6.87 6.89 -6.43
C THR A 112 -6.63 5.64 -5.59
N PHE A 113 -5.40 5.48 -5.05
CA PHE A 113 -5.11 4.44 -4.07
C PHE A 113 -5.71 4.80 -2.71
N THR A 114 -6.15 3.78 -1.96
CA THR A 114 -6.66 3.93 -0.59
C THR A 114 -5.79 3.18 0.41
N GLN A 115 -5.22 2.03 0.00
CA GLN A 115 -4.42 1.20 0.89
C GLN A 115 -3.39 0.39 0.09
N VAL A 116 -2.24 0.14 0.72
CA VAL A 116 -1.23 -0.81 0.24
C VAL A 116 -0.85 -1.76 1.38
N ALA A 117 -0.49 -2.99 1.02
CA ALA A 117 -0.04 -4.02 1.95
C ALA A 117 1.09 -4.83 1.33
N ARG A 118 1.93 -5.46 2.16
CA ARG A 118 3.03 -6.28 1.69
C ARG A 118 3.20 -7.55 2.52
N GLN A 119 3.78 -8.55 1.90
CA GLN A 119 4.25 -9.76 2.55
C GLN A 119 5.50 -10.25 1.83
N CYS A 120 6.53 -10.65 2.57
CA CYS A 120 7.77 -11.17 2.02
C CYS A 120 8.00 -12.63 2.41
N ALA A 121 8.63 -13.37 1.51
CA ALA A 121 9.18 -14.68 1.77
C ALA A 121 10.58 -14.78 1.18
N LEU A 122 11.48 -15.46 1.89
CA LEU A 122 12.82 -15.77 1.40
C LEU A 122 12.82 -17.20 0.83
N THR A 123 13.26 -17.34 -0.41
CA THR A 123 13.42 -18.63 -1.07
C THR A 123 14.86 -18.72 -1.59
N GLY A 124 15.71 -19.42 -0.84
CA GLY A 124 17.14 -19.46 -1.11
C GLY A 124 17.75 -18.05 -0.99
N GLN A 125 18.30 -17.55 -2.07
CA GLN A 125 18.88 -16.19 -2.16
C GLN A 125 17.95 -15.21 -2.94
N THR A 126 16.67 -15.47 -2.94
CA THR A 126 15.67 -14.64 -3.66
C THR A 126 14.58 -14.22 -2.70
N ILE A 127 14.31 -12.94 -2.65
CA ILE A 127 13.13 -12.39 -1.98
C ILE A 127 11.95 -12.51 -2.95
N LYS A 128 10.89 -13.17 -2.49
CA LYS A 128 9.59 -13.18 -3.14
C LYS A 128 8.64 -12.29 -2.36
N MET A 129 8.12 -11.27 -3.00
CA MET A 129 7.27 -10.29 -2.37
C MET A 129 5.87 -10.32 -2.98
N ARG A 130 4.86 -10.30 -2.12
CA ARG A 130 3.47 -10.09 -2.49
C ARG A 130 3.10 -8.66 -2.11
N VAL A 131 2.54 -7.93 -3.05
CA VAL A 131 2.11 -6.55 -2.84
C VAL A 131 0.63 -6.44 -3.18
N GLY A 132 -0.17 -6.08 -2.19
CA GLY A 132 -1.59 -5.81 -2.35
C GLY A 132 -1.83 -4.31 -2.43
N VAL A 133 -2.74 -3.90 -3.31
CA VAL A 133 -3.20 -2.53 -3.42
C VAL A 133 -4.72 -2.49 -3.44
N GLN A 134 -5.28 -1.47 -2.81
CA GLN A 134 -6.69 -1.12 -2.92
C GLN A 134 -6.81 0.31 -3.40
N GLY A 135 -7.86 0.58 -4.13
CA GLY A 135 -8.15 1.91 -4.61
C GLY A 135 -9.60 2.03 -5.07
N ARG A 136 -9.91 3.20 -5.57
CA ARG A 136 -11.24 3.51 -6.09
C ARG A 136 -11.16 4.27 -7.40
N ALA A 137 -12.15 4.04 -8.24
CA ALA A 137 -12.47 4.87 -9.38
C ALA A 137 -13.65 5.76 -9.02
N VAL A 138 -13.61 7.03 -9.38
CA VAL A 138 -14.69 7.99 -9.22
C VAL A 138 -15.07 8.51 -10.60
N ALA A 139 -16.36 8.47 -10.94
CA ALA A 139 -16.87 9.02 -12.18
C ALA A 139 -16.76 10.54 -12.18
N GLY A 140 -16.29 11.09 -13.28
CA GLY A 140 -16.20 12.54 -13.49
C GLY A 140 -17.40 13.12 -14.23
N PRO A 141 -17.50 14.46 -14.30
CA PRO A 141 -18.63 15.17 -14.92
C PRO A 141 -18.76 14.92 -16.43
N ALA A 142 -17.68 14.56 -17.13
CA ALA A 142 -17.73 14.24 -18.56
C ALA A 142 -18.33 12.85 -18.86
N GLY A 143 -18.71 12.09 -17.83
CA GLY A 143 -19.31 10.76 -17.94
C GLY A 143 -18.27 9.65 -18.09
N ALA A 144 -18.24 8.74 -17.10
CA ALA A 144 -17.36 7.57 -17.13
C ALA A 144 -17.89 6.50 -18.09
N PRO A 145 -16.99 5.68 -18.69
CA PRO A 145 -17.38 4.47 -19.40
C PRO A 145 -17.88 3.43 -18.39
N SER A 146 -18.67 2.45 -18.87
CA SER A 146 -19.15 1.34 -18.02
C SER A 146 -18.05 0.41 -17.52
N GLN A 147 -16.87 0.46 -18.13
CA GLN A 147 -15.68 -0.25 -17.72
C GLN A 147 -14.48 0.67 -17.88
N VAL A 148 -13.63 0.75 -16.86
CA VAL A 148 -12.39 1.52 -16.85
C VAL A 148 -11.19 0.58 -16.71
N GLU A 149 -10.07 0.93 -17.32
CA GLU A 149 -8.81 0.21 -17.14
C GLU A 149 -7.99 0.88 -16.04
N VAL A 150 -7.48 0.10 -15.11
CA VAL A 150 -6.59 0.54 -14.03
C VAL A 150 -5.16 0.09 -14.37
N PRO A 151 -4.30 0.98 -14.87
CA PRO A 151 -2.92 0.65 -15.23
C PRO A 151 -2.02 0.72 -14.00
N LEU A 152 -1.58 -0.41 -13.48
CA LEU A 152 -0.74 -0.51 -12.29
C LEU A 152 0.70 -0.86 -12.67
N ARG A 153 1.66 -0.16 -12.08
CA ARG A 153 3.08 -0.51 -12.13
C ARG A 153 3.60 -0.76 -10.72
N TYR A 154 4.32 -1.87 -10.57
CA TYR A 154 5.06 -2.25 -9.39
C TYR A 154 6.55 -2.22 -9.75
N ALA A 155 7.38 -1.52 -8.98
CA ALA A 155 8.80 -1.41 -9.24
C ALA A 155 9.59 -1.56 -7.94
N VAL A 156 10.51 -2.51 -7.89
CA VAL A 156 11.52 -2.59 -6.82
C VAL A 156 12.67 -1.67 -7.20
N VAL A 157 12.94 -0.71 -6.35
CA VAL A 157 13.99 0.28 -6.54
C VAL A 157 14.97 0.21 -5.38
N ARG A 158 16.26 0.19 -5.69
CA ARG A 158 17.29 0.48 -4.70
C ARG A 158 17.50 1.98 -4.69
N GLU A 159 17.12 2.59 -3.58
CA GLU A 159 17.31 4.03 -3.36
C GLU A 159 18.76 4.39 -3.12
N GLY A 160 19.13 5.64 -3.39
CA GLY A 160 20.46 6.18 -3.22
C GLY A 160 20.65 7.43 -4.07
N PRO A 161 21.88 7.96 -4.15
CA PRO A 161 22.20 9.09 -5.01
C PRO A 161 21.82 8.87 -6.49
N GLU A 162 21.95 7.61 -6.94
CA GLU A 162 21.51 7.14 -8.24
C GLU A 162 20.56 5.96 -8.05
N PRO A 163 19.21 6.19 -8.01
CA PRO A 163 18.24 5.13 -7.83
C PRO A 163 18.27 4.13 -8.99
N ILE A 164 18.25 2.84 -8.65
CA ILE A 164 18.29 1.77 -9.65
C ILE A 164 17.01 0.94 -9.55
N THR A 165 16.27 0.82 -10.65
CA THR A 165 15.16 -0.12 -10.76
C THR A 165 15.70 -1.54 -10.89
N VAL A 166 15.44 -2.39 -9.89
CA VAL A 166 15.90 -3.78 -9.83
C VAL A 166 14.99 -4.69 -10.64
N THR A 167 13.68 -4.52 -10.46
CA THR A 167 12.65 -5.24 -11.24
C THR A 167 11.39 -4.40 -11.33
N THR A 168 10.60 -4.64 -12.36
CA THR A 168 9.32 -3.95 -12.55
C THR A 168 8.30 -4.88 -13.16
N LYS A 169 7.02 -4.69 -12.76
CA LYS A 169 5.88 -5.35 -13.38
C LYS A 169 4.79 -4.34 -13.70
N PHE A 170 4.17 -4.53 -14.84
CA PHE A 170 3.02 -3.76 -15.28
C PHE A 170 1.80 -4.66 -15.39
N LYS A 171 0.66 -4.20 -14.89
CA LYS A 171 -0.63 -4.89 -14.97
C LYS A 171 -1.71 -3.92 -15.39
N ARG A 172 -2.75 -4.46 -15.98
CA ARG A 172 -3.96 -3.75 -16.31
C ARG A 172 -5.15 -4.51 -15.77
N ILE A 173 -5.95 -3.84 -14.95
CA ILE A 173 -7.14 -4.41 -14.36
C ILE A 173 -8.35 -3.75 -15.01
N ALA A 174 -9.29 -4.56 -15.49
CA ALA A 174 -10.58 -4.08 -15.90
C ALA A 174 -11.47 -3.89 -14.65
N LEU A 175 -12.06 -2.72 -14.51
CA LEU A 175 -12.94 -2.36 -13.41
C LEU A 175 -14.29 -1.93 -13.98
N ASP A 176 -15.36 -2.61 -13.56
CA ASP A 176 -16.71 -2.24 -13.95
C ASP A 176 -17.16 -1.01 -13.17
N LEU A 177 -17.66 -0.02 -13.91
CA LEU A 177 -18.23 1.21 -13.39
C LEU A 177 -19.61 1.43 -14.08
N PRO A 178 -20.65 0.65 -13.66
CA PRO A 178 -21.93 0.69 -14.34
C PRO A 178 -22.59 2.06 -14.26
N PRO A 179 -23.40 2.42 -15.26
CA PRO A 179 -24.10 3.69 -15.30
C PRO A 179 -24.92 3.93 -14.02
N GLY A 180 -24.80 5.14 -13.47
CA GLY A 180 -25.45 5.51 -12.20
C GLY A 180 -24.60 5.26 -10.96
N ASN A 181 -23.54 4.46 -11.03
CA ASN A 181 -22.56 4.37 -9.96
C ASN A 181 -21.51 5.48 -10.11
N LEU A 182 -21.37 6.28 -9.06
CA LEU A 182 -20.38 7.36 -9.04
C LEU A 182 -18.99 6.89 -8.63
N ASN A 183 -18.87 5.68 -8.06
CA ASN A 183 -17.59 5.13 -7.66
C ASN A 183 -17.59 3.59 -7.69
N ALA A 184 -16.41 2.99 -7.87
CA ALA A 184 -16.15 1.56 -7.77
C ALA A 184 -14.83 1.33 -7.07
N LEU A 185 -14.73 0.26 -6.27
CA LEU A 185 -13.51 -0.14 -5.60
C LEU A 185 -12.78 -1.19 -6.46
N PHE A 186 -11.46 -1.13 -6.47
CA PHE A 186 -10.63 -2.17 -7.03
C PHE A 186 -9.60 -2.68 -6.02
N THR A 187 -9.22 -3.92 -6.18
CA THR A 187 -8.13 -4.56 -5.43
C THR A 187 -7.27 -5.35 -6.41
N ASP A 188 -5.96 -5.25 -6.27
CA ASP A 188 -5.02 -6.11 -6.98
C ASP A 188 -3.96 -6.66 -6.05
N ILE A 189 -3.49 -7.86 -6.37
CA ILE A 189 -2.37 -8.51 -5.69
C ILE A 189 -1.34 -8.90 -6.75
N GLU A 190 -0.16 -8.28 -6.67
CA GLU A 190 1.02 -8.77 -7.37
C GLU A 190 1.70 -9.81 -6.48
N ALA A 191 1.64 -11.08 -6.88
CA ALA A 191 2.10 -12.21 -6.07
C ALA A 191 3.55 -12.64 -6.33
N ASP A 192 4.12 -12.22 -7.45
CA ASP A 192 5.41 -12.73 -7.96
C ASP A 192 6.44 -11.62 -8.22
N LEU A 193 6.50 -10.64 -7.34
CA LEU A 193 7.55 -9.63 -7.39
C LEU A 193 8.82 -10.23 -6.76
N THR A 194 9.75 -10.70 -7.60
CA THR A 194 10.97 -11.39 -7.17
C THR A 194 12.21 -10.60 -7.51
N PHE A 195 13.18 -10.62 -6.59
CA PHE A 195 14.50 -10.01 -6.79
C PHE A 195 15.55 -10.69 -5.91
N PRO A 196 16.85 -10.65 -6.29
CA PRO A 196 17.94 -11.24 -5.50
C PRO A 196 18.00 -10.63 -4.10
N LEU A 197 18.29 -11.44 -3.07
CA LEU A 197 18.56 -10.96 -1.73
C LEU A 197 19.84 -10.11 -1.75
N PRO A 198 19.76 -8.81 -1.46
CA PRO A 198 20.95 -7.99 -1.33
C PRO A 198 21.68 -8.27 -0.01
N PRO A 199 22.91 -7.78 0.17
CA PRO A 199 23.54 -7.71 1.48
C PRO A 199 22.59 -7.06 2.50
N ILE A 200 22.57 -7.62 3.73
CA ILE A 200 21.56 -7.24 4.74
C ILE A 200 21.61 -5.75 5.11
N ASP A 201 22.80 -5.17 5.11
CA ASP A 201 23.05 -3.75 5.35
C ASP A 201 22.48 -2.84 4.24
N GLN A 202 22.26 -3.37 3.03
CA GLN A 202 21.71 -2.66 1.90
C GLN A 202 20.20 -2.85 1.76
N LEU A 203 19.61 -3.84 2.43
CA LEU A 203 18.19 -4.15 2.31
C LEU A 203 17.27 -2.96 2.68
N PRO A 204 17.59 -2.12 3.68
CA PRO A 204 16.79 -0.92 3.98
C PRO A 204 16.72 0.11 2.84
N ALA A 205 17.66 0.06 1.87
CA ALA A 205 17.62 0.93 0.71
C ALA A 205 16.67 0.44 -0.40
N TYR A 206 16.06 -0.75 -0.23
CA TYR A 206 15.12 -1.28 -1.21
C TYR A 206 13.71 -0.87 -0.86
N VAL A 207 13.03 -0.25 -1.83
CA VAL A 207 11.65 0.21 -1.72
C VAL A 207 10.86 -0.33 -2.91
N VAL A 208 9.63 -0.77 -2.68
CA VAL A 208 8.70 -1.10 -3.75
C VAL A 208 7.79 0.09 -3.98
N TYR A 209 7.90 0.67 -5.16
CA TYR A 209 6.98 1.72 -5.58
C TYR A 209 5.80 1.13 -6.33
N VAL A 210 4.61 1.59 -5.97
CA VAL A 210 3.38 1.33 -6.71
C VAL A 210 2.84 2.63 -7.27
N GLY A 211 2.32 2.60 -8.48
CA GLY A 211 1.76 3.79 -9.11
C GLY A 211 0.86 3.46 -10.29
N PHE A 212 0.02 4.42 -10.65
CA PHE A 212 -0.67 4.38 -11.94
C PHE A 212 0.30 4.77 -13.05
N ASP A 213 0.34 3.97 -14.12
CA ASP A 213 1.22 4.21 -15.27
C ASP A 213 0.45 4.15 -16.60
N ALA A 214 -0.21 5.23 -16.92
CA ALA A 214 -0.92 5.37 -18.21
C ALA A 214 0.03 5.34 -19.42
N ILE A 215 1.32 5.67 -19.24
CA ILE A 215 2.32 5.74 -20.32
C ILE A 215 2.88 4.35 -20.61
N GLY A 216 3.16 3.54 -19.60
CA GLY A 216 3.69 2.19 -19.74
C GLY A 216 2.83 1.31 -20.65
N ASP A 217 1.52 1.49 -20.58
CA ASP A 217 0.57 0.86 -21.49
C ASP A 217 0.82 1.17 -22.98
N ARG A 218 1.24 2.38 -23.28
CA ARG A 218 1.52 2.81 -24.67
C ARG A 218 2.86 2.29 -25.18
N THR A 219 3.85 2.14 -24.31
CA THR A 219 5.19 1.65 -24.68
C THR A 219 5.21 0.15 -24.94
N GLU A 220 4.43 -0.62 -24.18
CA GLU A 220 4.33 -2.07 -24.39
C GLU A 220 3.58 -2.45 -25.68
N ARG A 221 2.66 -1.59 -26.14
CA ARG A 221 1.95 -1.76 -27.43
C ARG A 221 2.78 -1.39 -28.65
N ARG A 222 3.96 -0.76 -28.46
CA ARG A 222 4.81 -0.40 -29.60
C ARG A 222 5.56 -1.64 -30.10
N PRO A 223 5.29 -2.13 -31.32
CA PRO A 223 6.05 -3.25 -31.89
C PRO A 223 7.54 -2.91 -31.87
N PRO A 224 8.42 -3.88 -31.64
CA PRO A 224 9.85 -3.65 -31.66
C PRO A 224 10.22 -2.99 -33.01
N ALA A 225 10.91 -1.86 -32.93
CA ALA A 225 11.37 -1.14 -34.11
C ALA A 225 12.18 -2.12 -34.98
N LYS A 226 11.73 -2.36 -36.22
CA LYS A 226 12.46 -3.19 -37.19
C LYS A 226 13.85 -2.59 -37.33
N LYS A 227 14.88 -3.30 -36.84
CA LYS A 227 16.27 -2.94 -37.13
C LYS A 227 16.43 -2.84 -38.66
N GLY A 228 16.59 -1.62 -39.15
CA GLY A 228 16.87 -1.38 -40.55
C GLY A 228 18.11 -2.17 -40.92
N LYS A 229 18.01 -3.05 -41.93
CA LYS A 229 19.16 -3.68 -42.53
C LYS A 229 20.00 -2.54 -43.14
N ALA A 230 21.18 -2.30 -42.55
CA ALA A 230 22.21 -1.51 -43.22
C ALA A 230 22.58 -2.24 -44.52
N LYS A 231 22.54 -1.50 -45.61
CA LYS A 231 22.90 -1.94 -46.96
C LYS A 231 24.37 -1.61 -47.20
#